data_ccc8906e04ed0681f097279912623603
#
_entry.id   ccc8906e04ed0681f097279912623603
#
_cell.length_a   1.000
_cell.length_b   1.000
_cell.length_c   1.000
_cell.angle_alpha   90.00
_cell.angle_beta   90.00
_cell.angle_gamma   90.00
#
_symmetry.space_group_name_H-M   'P 1'
#
loop_
_entity.id
_entity.type
_entity.pdbx_description
1 polymer ?
#
loop_
_entity_poly.entity_id
_entity_poly.type
_entity_poly.pdbx_seq_one_letter_code
_entity_poly.pdbx_strand_id
1 'polypeptide(L)'
;MNLHSKKDFQDCMLSILEPLKPYYSEEKARLTLGVTMAHYDIGATWMEAFSRPLWGLVPFWAGGGKAPEFEKIYRKGLTAGTDEKNPEYWGECTSFDQRFVEMAAISYGIMFAPEVVWDPLTEEQKENLCNYLNKINEHPLPVCNWILFAVLVNIAMKKVGRRYSPEMLEEYLNGLETFYLGEGWYQDGDSGQKDYYISFAIHFYSLIYAVIMEKDDPERAKKYKARAMEFAKQFIYWFDEEGEAIPFGRSLTYRFSQVSFFSVCLLAGLEPFPVPVMKGLIARHLRTWLKRPIFDRDHVLTIGYGYPNLTMAERYNAPGSPYWGMKVFAFLSLPDDHPFWSVEEAPLPKLAPACPQKYADLFVYHYGNHTTAFAPGVYSPNGHGQIVAKYGKFAYDTRFSISVAKSCYELHENAPDNMLAFWIDGYVYVRRICEESKITENGVWSKWSPYPGITVETTITPDAGGHTRVHKITSEIDCVAYDCGFAVSRGDFEEVGFAEKVDGMSAQASNEFCSCTVSAVLDENTQVNEVADKPPVGYMITVDPNTNLLYTKTKIPAVKYHIRKGSQEIVTRVDAEVI
;
A
#
# COMPACT_ATOMS: atom_id res chain seq x y z
N MET A 1 -12.76 -13.37 14.47
CA MET A 1 -11.68 -14.40 14.46
C MET A 1 -10.79 -14.13 15.67
N ASN A 2 -10.50 -15.16 16.48
CA ASN A 2 -9.51 -15.06 17.55
C ASN A 2 -8.11 -15.19 16.93
N LEU A 3 -7.17 -14.29 17.25
CA LEU A 3 -5.80 -14.29 16.78
C LEU A 3 -4.87 -14.10 17.99
N HIS A 4 -4.76 -15.13 18.81
CA HIS A 4 -4.00 -15.07 20.06
C HIS A 4 -2.82 -16.05 20.08
N SER A 5 -3.07 -17.32 19.80
CA SER A 5 -2.05 -18.37 19.80
C SER A 5 -1.40 -18.56 18.44
N LYS A 6 -0.24 -19.25 18.40
CA LYS A 6 0.42 -19.66 17.15
C LYS A 6 -0.55 -20.39 16.23
N LYS A 7 -1.36 -21.29 16.81
CA LYS A 7 -2.35 -22.05 16.04
C LYS A 7 -3.42 -21.15 15.42
N ASP A 8 -3.91 -20.13 16.13
CA ASP A 8 -4.91 -19.21 15.59
C ASP A 8 -4.40 -18.49 14.34
N PHE A 9 -3.15 -18.02 14.37
CA PHE A 9 -2.51 -17.38 13.21
C PHE A 9 -2.23 -18.35 12.06
N GLN A 10 -1.82 -19.60 12.39
CA GLN A 10 -1.65 -20.65 11.39
C GLN A 10 -2.97 -21.00 10.71
N ASP A 11 -4.05 -21.17 11.47
CA ASP A 11 -5.39 -21.46 10.97
C ASP A 11 -5.93 -20.28 10.14
N CYS A 12 -5.65 -19.04 10.56
CA CYS A 12 -5.98 -17.84 9.79
C CYS A 12 -5.28 -17.85 8.42
N MET A 13 -3.99 -18.08 8.37
CA MET A 13 -3.22 -18.15 7.12
C MET A 13 -3.74 -19.27 6.22
N LEU A 14 -3.94 -20.46 6.77
CA LEU A 14 -4.47 -21.60 6.01
C LEU A 14 -5.88 -21.35 5.49
N SER A 15 -6.75 -20.69 6.25
CA SER A 15 -8.12 -20.35 5.80
C SER A 15 -8.15 -19.46 4.56
N ILE A 16 -7.11 -18.65 4.34
CA ILE A 16 -6.95 -17.82 3.14
C ILE A 16 -6.42 -18.64 1.95
N LEU A 17 -5.59 -19.67 2.21
CA LEU A 17 -4.90 -20.43 1.16
C LEU A 17 -5.59 -21.73 0.77
N GLU A 18 -6.31 -22.38 1.70
CA GLU A 18 -7.03 -23.64 1.43
C GLU A 18 -7.97 -23.56 0.22
N PRO A 19 -8.72 -22.45 0.03
CA PRO A 19 -9.60 -22.27 -1.13
C PRO A 19 -8.88 -22.31 -2.49
N LEU A 20 -7.56 -22.14 -2.54
CA LEU A 20 -6.79 -22.14 -3.79
C LEU A 20 -6.55 -23.53 -4.37
N LYS A 21 -6.63 -24.57 -3.56
CA LYS A 21 -6.27 -25.95 -3.95
C LYS A 21 -6.95 -26.45 -5.23
N PRO A 22 -8.25 -26.21 -5.46
CA PRO A 22 -8.93 -26.66 -6.69
C PRO A 22 -8.43 -26.00 -7.97
N TYR A 23 -7.76 -24.83 -7.87
CA TYR A 23 -7.40 -24.00 -9.01
C TYR A 23 -5.97 -24.27 -9.52
N TYR A 24 -5.19 -25.13 -8.84
CA TYR A 24 -3.92 -25.60 -9.35
C TYR A 24 -4.12 -26.57 -10.53
N SER A 25 -3.32 -26.39 -11.58
CA SER A 25 -3.26 -27.23 -12.76
C SER A 25 -2.92 -28.69 -12.45
N GLU A 26 -2.88 -29.56 -13.46
CA GLU A 26 -2.59 -30.97 -13.30
C GLU A 26 -1.17 -31.20 -12.74
N GLU A 27 -0.14 -30.57 -13.34
CA GLU A 27 1.24 -30.64 -12.89
C GLU A 27 1.57 -29.65 -11.74
N LYS A 28 0.56 -28.88 -11.28
CA LYS A 28 0.63 -27.95 -10.15
C LYS A 28 1.52 -26.73 -10.35
N ALA A 29 2.11 -26.51 -11.51
CA ALA A 29 2.97 -25.36 -11.78
C ALA A 29 2.19 -24.07 -12.07
N ARG A 30 0.90 -24.17 -12.38
CA ARG A 30 0.03 -23.03 -12.72
C ARG A 30 -1.11 -22.92 -11.73
N LEU A 31 -1.36 -21.69 -11.25
CA LEU A 31 -2.53 -21.40 -10.43
C LEU A 31 -3.37 -20.34 -11.16
N THR A 32 -4.65 -20.68 -11.45
CA THR A 32 -5.57 -19.81 -12.19
C THR A 32 -6.69 -19.34 -11.29
N LEU A 33 -6.66 -18.07 -10.87
CA LEU A 33 -7.58 -17.50 -9.87
C LEU A 33 -8.65 -16.56 -10.45
N GLY A 34 -8.73 -16.45 -11.77
CA GLY A 34 -9.69 -15.56 -12.41
C GLY A 34 -9.34 -15.29 -13.86
N VAL A 35 -10.07 -14.34 -14.47
CA VAL A 35 -9.98 -14.02 -15.91
C VAL A 35 -9.49 -12.58 -16.17
N THR A 36 -9.28 -11.77 -15.13
CA THR A 36 -8.68 -10.45 -15.29
C THR A 36 -7.19 -10.57 -15.55
N MET A 37 -6.63 -9.65 -16.33
CA MET A 37 -5.24 -9.71 -16.77
C MET A 37 -4.45 -8.50 -16.32
N ALA A 38 -3.16 -8.71 -16.06
CA ALA A 38 -2.15 -7.66 -16.00
C ALA A 38 -1.56 -7.41 -17.39
N HIS A 39 -0.59 -6.50 -17.50
CA HIS A 39 0.05 -6.17 -18.78
C HIS A 39 1.06 -7.22 -19.27
N TYR A 40 1.46 -8.17 -18.42
CA TYR A 40 2.36 -9.27 -18.75
C TYR A 40 1.59 -10.51 -19.22
N ASP A 41 2.32 -11.50 -19.75
CA ASP A 41 1.74 -12.69 -20.34
C ASP A 41 1.06 -13.63 -19.31
N ILE A 42 0.27 -14.56 -19.82
CA ILE A 42 -0.50 -15.49 -18.99
C ILE A 42 0.39 -16.44 -18.20
N GLY A 43 1.58 -16.82 -18.73
CA GLY A 43 2.55 -17.68 -18.04
C GLY A 43 3.09 -17.01 -16.78
N ALA A 44 3.44 -15.72 -16.88
CA ALA A 44 3.85 -14.92 -15.72
C ALA A 44 2.71 -14.75 -14.72
N THR A 45 1.45 -14.59 -15.18
CA THR A 45 0.26 -14.53 -14.32
C THR A 45 0.05 -15.82 -13.53
N TRP A 46 0.25 -16.98 -14.14
CA TRP A 46 0.13 -18.27 -13.46
C TRP A 46 1.24 -18.48 -12.44
N MET A 47 2.49 -18.12 -12.79
CA MET A 47 3.63 -18.18 -11.87
C MET A 47 3.46 -17.22 -10.69
N GLU A 48 2.92 -16.02 -10.93
CA GLU A 48 2.60 -15.06 -9.88
C GLU A 48 1.64 -15.67 -8.84
N ALA A 49 0.52 -16.18 -9.32
CA ALA A 49 -0.48 -16.79 -8.44
C ALA A 49 0.09 -18.02 -7.70
N PHE A 50 0.92 -18.84 -8.36
CA PHE A 50 1.60 -19.98 -7.76
C PHE A 50 2.59 -19.57 -6.67
N SER A 51 3.40 -18.55 -6.91
CA SER A 51 4.54 -18.22 -6.04
C SER A 51 4.14 -17.43 -4.80
N ARG A 52 3.16 -16.52 -4.89
CA ARG A 52 2.83 -15.59 -3.80
C ARG A 52 2.31 -16.21 -2.51
N PRO A 53 1.55 -17.33 -2.52
CA PRO A 53 1.20 -18.03 -1.28
C PRO A 53 2.42 -18.49 -0.47
N LEU A 54 3.59 -18.68 -1.11
CA LEU A 54 4.84 -19.04 -0.41
C LEU A 54 5.25 -18.03 0.65
N TRP A 55 4.90 -16.75 0.50
CA TRP A 55 5.16 -15.74 1.53
C TRP A 55 4.51 -16.07 2.89
N GLY A 56 3.43 -16.84 2.90
CA GLY A 56 2.78 -17.35 4.11
C GLY A 56 3.15 -18.79 4.45
N LEU A 57 3.20 -19.68 3.45
CA LEU A 57 3.50 -21.10 3.65
C LEU A 57 4.92 -21.35 4.14
N VAL A 58 5.90 -20.61 3.61
CA VAL A 58 7.31 -20.80 4.00
C VAL A 58 7.53 -20.51 5.48
N PRO A 59 7.14 -19.37 6.06
CA PRO A 59 7.30 -19.14 7.48
C PRO A 59 6.43 -20.09 8.32
N PHE A 60 5.29 -20.53 7.82
CA PHE A 60 4.49 -21.57 8.48
C PHE A 60 5.27 -22.89 8.60
N TRP A 61 5.90 -23.38 7.52
CA TRP A 61 6.73 -24.59 7.53
C TRP A 61 7.98 -24.41 8.41
N ALA A 62 8.69 -23.29 8.25
CA ALA A 62 9.87 -22.97 9.06
C ALA A 62 9.57 -22.93 10.57
N GLY A 63 8.36 -22.54 10.95
CA GLY A 63 7.86 -22.57 12.32
C GLY A 63 7.29 -23.92 12.76
N GLY A 64 7.51 -25.00 11.99
CA GLY A 64 7.09 -26.36 12.34
C GLY A 64 5.66 -26.72 11.91
N GLY A 65 4.94 -25.83 11.22
CA GLY A 65 3.63 -26.12 10.67
C GLY A 65 3.67 -27.24 9.61
N LYS A 66 2.59 -28.00 9.48
CA LYS A 66 2.47 -29.11 8.53
C LYS A 66 1.23 -28.93 7.66
N ALA A 67 1.45 -28.94 6.35
CA ALA A 67 0.39 -28.92 5.33
C ALA A 67 0.76 -29.85 4.16
N PRO A 68 0.65 -31.19 4.35
CA PRO A 68 1.19 -32.18 3.40
C PRO A 68 0.69 -32.03 1.96
N GLU A 69 -0.55 -31.55 1.77
CA GLU A 69 -1.10 -31.30 0.44
C GLU A 69 -0.40 -30.13 -0.24
N PHE A 70 -0.19 -29.01 0.45
CA PHE A 70 0.57 -27.88 -0.09
C PHE A 70 2.04 -28.26 -0.34
N GLU A 71 2.66 -29.01 0.56
CA GLU A 71 4.03 -29.52 0.36
C GLU A 71 4.14 -30.33 -0.94
N LYS A 72 3.16 -31.21 -1.21
CA LYS A 72 3.11 -31.98 -2.46
C LYS A 72 2.86 -31.09 -3.68
N ILE A 73 1.93 -30.12 -3.57
CA ILE A 73 1.63 -29.15 -4.64
C ILE A 73 2.89 -28.38 -5.02
N TYR A 74 3.59 -27.81 -4.05
CA TYR A 74 4.77 -26.97 -4.33
C TYR A 74 5.95 -27.77 -4.85
N ARG A 75 6.22 -28.96 -4.33
CA ARG A 75 7.27 -29.84 -4.89
C ARG A 75 7.00 -30.19 -6.36
N LYS A 76 5.76 -30.61 -6.66
CA LYS A 76 5.37 -30.97 -8.04
C LYS A 76 5.41 -29.74 -8.94
N GLY A 77 4.85 -28.61 -8.51
CA GLY A 77 4.77 -27.39 -9.30
C GLY A 77 6.14 -26.75 -9.57
N LEU A 78 7.05 -26.72 -8.59
CA LEU A 78 8.41 -26.24 -8.78
C LEU A 78 9.15 -27.07 -9.81
N THR A 79 9.02 -28.42 -9.74
CA THR A 79 9.62 -29.32 -10.71
C THR A 79 9.06 -29.10 -12.12
N ALA A 80 7.74 -29.06 -12.26
CA ALA A 80 7.10 -28.91 -13.57
C ALA A 80 7.33 -27.53 -14.18
N GLY A 81 7.27 -26.47 -13.37
CA GLY A 81 7.42 -25.08 -13.82
C GLY A 81 8.83 -24.74 -14.32
N THR A 82 9.85 -25.48 -13.88
CA THR A 82 11.25 -25.25 -14.24
C THR A 82 11.82 -26.27 -15.24
N ASP A 83 11.06 -27.29 -15.59
CA ASP A 83 11.45 -28.27 -16.62
C ASP A 83 10.93 -27.82 -18.01
N GLU A 84 11.85 -27.44 -18.91
CA GLU A 84 11.52 -26.99 -20.27
C GLU A 84 10.76 -28.03 -21.10
N LYS A 85 10.80 -29.30 -20.72
CA LYS A 85 10.09 -30.38 -21.42
C LYS A 85 8.67 -30.57 -20.88
N ASN A 86 8.34 -29.97 -19.74
CA ASN A 86 7.04 -30.09 -19.12
C ASN A 86 6.02 -29.15 -19.80
N PRO A 87 4.78 -29.60 -20.09
CA PRO A 87 3.77 -28.74 -20.71
C PRO A 87 3.36 -27.54 -19.82
N GLU A 88 3.67 -27.58 -18.54
CA GLU A 88 3.42 -26.49 -17.61
C GLU A 88 4.64 -25.63 -17.28
N TYR A 89 5.72 -25.77 -18.06
CA TYR A 89 6.88 -24.89 -17.97
C TYR A 89 6.47 -23.41 -17.93
N TRP A 90 7.10 -22.62 -17.05
CA TRP A 90 6.74 -21.20 -16.86
C TRP A 90 7.14 -20.30 -18.02
N GLY A 91 7.89 -20.82 -18.98
CA GLY A 91 8.33 -20.12 -20.19
C GLY A 91 9.68 -19.40 -20.00
N GLU A 92 10.18 -18.88 -21.11
CA GLU A 92 11.43 -18.13 -21.14
C GLU A 92 11.28 -16.77 -20.49
N CYS A 93 12.32 -16.34 -19.77
CA CYS A 93 12.40 -15.01 -19.22
C CYS A 93 12.91 -14.01 -20.26
N THR A 94 12.42 -12.78 -20.18
CA THR A 94 12.85 -11.66 -21.02
C THR A 94 13.30 -10.48 -20.16
N SER A 95 13.81 -9.41 -20.78
CA SER A 95 14.19 -8.20 -20.04
C SER A 95 12.98 -7.60 -19.31
N PHE A 96 13.14 -7.23 -18.03
CA PHE A 96 12.10 -6.64 -17.20
C PHE A 96 10.89 -7.57 -16.95
N ASP A 97 11.13 -8.89 -16.93
CA ASP A 97 10.10 -9.91 -16.86
C ASP A 97 9.47 -9.99 -15.46
N GLN A 98 8.14 -10.11 -15.39
CA GLN A 98 7.40 -10.28 -14.14
C GLN A 98 7.81 -11.55 -13.39
N ARG A 99 8.27 -12.59 -14.05
CA ARG A 99 8.74 -13.85 -13.43
C ARG A 99 9.87 -13.62 -12.43
N PHE A 100 10.70 -12.59 -12.65
CA PHE A 100 11.78 -12.23 -11.70
C PHE A 100 11.25 -11.81 -10.33
N VAL A 101 10.11 -11.15 -10.28
CA VAL A 101 9.42 -10.80 -9.02
C VAL A 101 9.07 -12.05 -8.23
N GLU A 102 8.58 -13.06 -8.94
CA GLU A 102 8.07 -14.30 -8.33
C GLU A 102 9.18 -15.25 -7.88
N MET A 103 10.36 -15.16 -8.48
CA MET A 103 11.57 -15.91 -8.06
C MET A 103 11.97 -15.60 -6.61
N ALA A 104 11.64 -14.42 -6.10
CA ALA A 104 11.94 -14.05 -4.72
C ALA A 104 11.21 -14.92 -3.69
N ALA A 105 9.93 -15.23 -3.92
CA ALA A 105 9.15 -16.09 -3.02
C ALA A 105 9.65 -17.55 -3.04
N ILE A 106 10.07 -18.04 -4.21
CA ILE A 106 10.68 -19.37 -4.37
C ILE A 106 12.03 -19.41 -3.63
N SER A 107 12.86 -18.39 -3.80
CA SER A 107 14.15 -18.25 -3.10
C SER A 107 13.96 -18.18 -1.58
N TYR A 108 12.93 -17.49 -1.11
CA TYR A 108 12.54 -17.46 0.30
C TYR A 108 12.26 -18.88 0.82
N GLY A 109 11.54 -19.69 0.03
CA GLY A 109 11.29 -21.11 0.34
C GLY A 109 12.59 -21.92 0.47
N ILE A 110 13.51 -21.81 -0.47
CA ILE A 110 14.81 -22.47 -0.45
C ILE A 110 15.62 -22.08 0.80
N MET A 111 15.52 -20.83 1.24
CA MET A 111 16.28 -20.32 2.38
C MET A 111 15.71 -20.73 3.74
N PHE A 112 14.39 -20.75 3.91
CA PHE A 112 13.74 -20.90 5.22
C PHE A 112 12.99 -22.21 5.44
N ALA A 113 12.62 -22.93 4.36
CA ALA A 113 11.98 -24.25 4.44
C ALA A 113 12.57 -25.24 3.41
N PRO A 114 13.92 -25.41 3.39
CA PRO A 114 14.58 -26.29 2.42
C PRO A 114 14.05 -27.72 2.47
N GLU A 115 13.70 -28.23 3.65
CA GLU A 115 13.17 -29.58 3.87
C GLU A 115 11.84 -29.83 3.15
N VAL A 116 11.13 -28.77 2.74
CA VAL A 116 9.88 -28.86 1.98
C VAL A 116 10.10 -28.63 0.48
N VAL A 117 10.85 -27.58 0.11
CA VAL A 117 10.90 -27.10 -1.28
C VAL A 117 12.21 -27.43 -2.01
N TRP A 118 13.26 -27.87 -1.31
CA TRP A 118 14.58 -28.09 -1.88
C TRP A 118 15.13 -29.52 -1.66
N ASP A 119 15.24 -29.96 -0.42
CA ASP A 119 15.90 -31.24 -0.06
C ASP A 119 15.23 -32.45 -0.72
N PRO A 120 13.88 -32.51 -0.85
CA PRO A 120 13.21 -33.64 -1.48
C PRO A 120 13.39 -33.76 -3.00
N LEU A 121 13.94 -32.72 -3.67
CA LEU A 121 14.13 -32.70 -5.11
C LEU A 121 15.32 -33.57 -5.51
N THR A 122 15.24 -34.23 -6.68
CA THR A 122 16.39 -34.93 -7.29
C THR A 122 17.44 -33.91 -7.75
N GLU A 123 18.65 -34.36 -8.03
CA GLU A 123 19.72 -33.45 -8.50
C GLU A 123 19.37 -32.82 -9.84
N GLU A 124 18.69 -33.53 -10.75
CA GLU A 124 18.22 -32.96 -12.03
C GLU A 124 17.17 -31.86 -11.79
N GLN A 125 16.21 -32.09 -10.89
CA GLN A 125 15.20 -31.10 -10.53
C GLN A 125 15.81 -29.87 -9.87
N LYS A 126 16.80 -30.05 -8.99
CA LYS A 126 17.56 -28.95 -8.39
C LYS A 126 18.31 -28.14 -9.42
N GLU A 127 18.93 -28.80 -10.41
CA GLU A 127 19.64 -28.13 -11.48
C GLU A 127 18.70 -27.32 -12.35
N ASN A 128 17.54 -27.86 -12.75
CA ASN A 128 16.52 -27.15 -13.52
C ASN A 128 16.04 -25.90 -12.76
N LEU A 129 15.73 -26.04 -11.46
CA LEU A 129 15.32 -24.92 -10.61
C LEU A 129 16.41 -23.84 -10.52
N CYS A 130 17.68 -24.25 -10.30
CA CYS A 130 18.80 -23.32 -10.24
C CYS A 130 19.00 -22.57 -11.57
N ASN A 131 18.94 -23.28 -12.70
CA ASN A 131 19.09 -22.68 -14.02
C ASN A 131 17.97 -21.68 -14.29
N TYR A 132 16.72 -22.03 -13.94
CA TYR A 132 15.59 -21.13 -14.08
C TYR A 132 15.75 -19.84 -13.24
N LEU A 133 16.07 -19.98 -11.96
CA LEU A 133 16.25 -18.83 -11.07
C LEU A 133 17.44 -17.96 -11.49
N ASN A 134 18.54 -18.54 -12.00
CA ASN A 134 19.70 -17.77 -12.49
C ASN A 134 19.41 -16.92 -13.74
N LYS A 135 18.30 -17.13 -14.47
CA LYS A 135 17.89 -16.26 -15.57
C LYS A 135 17.74 -14.80 -15.15
N ILE A 136 17.46 -14.51 -13.86
CA ILE A 136 17.43 -13.15 -13.33
C ILE A 136 18.77 -12.41 -13.42
N ASN A 137 19.89 -13.13 -13.44
CA ASN A 137 21.23 -12.57 -13.59
C ASN A 137 21.63 -12.36 -15.06
N GLU A 138 20.82 -12.82 -16.01
CA GLU A 138 21.09 -12.77 -17.45
C GLU A 138 20.33 -11.63 -18.17
N HIS A 139 19.40 -10.99 -17.46
CA HIS A 139 18.53 -9.95 -18.01
C HIS A 139 18.53 -8.68 -17.16
N PRO A 140 18.34 -7.49 -17.76
CA PRO A 140 18.23 -6.25 -17.02
C PRO A 140 16.95 -6.21 -16.18
N LEU A 141 17.05 -5.63 -15.00
CA LEU A 141 15.95 -5.36 -14.07
C LEU A 141 15.66 -3.85 -14.01
N PRO A 142 14.42 -3.44 -13.68
CA PRO A 142 14.14 -2.07 -13.28
C PRO A 142 14.99 -1.69 -12.07
N VAL A 143 15.61 -0.51 -12.11
CA VAL A 143 16.42 0.02 -10.99
C VAL A 143 15.52 0.61 -9.91
N CYS A 144 14.88 -0.28 -9.16
CA CYS A 144 13.98 0.02 -8.05
C CYS A 144 13.99 -1.17 -7.07
N ASN A 145 12.95 -1.37 -6.26
CA ASN A 145 12.86 -2.53 -5.35
C ASN A 145 13.11 -3.89 -6.04
N TRP A 146 13.01 -3.97 -7.37
CA TRP A 146 13.24 -5.21 -8.14
C TRP A 146 14.66 -5.76 -8.00
N ILE A 147 15.67 -4.91 -7.79
CA ILE A 147 17.05 -5.37 -7.57
C ILE A 147 17.15 -6.34 -6.39
N LEU A 148 16.26 -6.21 -5.41
CA LEU A 148 16.23 -7.08 -4.24
C LEU A 148 15.71 -8.49 -4.56
N PHE A 149 14.97 -8.69 -5.64
CA PHE A 149 14.60 -10.04 -6.08
C PHE A 149 15.84 -10.81 -6.52
N ALA A 150 16.73 -10.18 -7.29
CA ALA A 150 18.00 -10.78 -7.67
C ALA A 150 18.92 -11.00 -6.46
N VAL A 151 18.92 -10.09 -5.49
CA VAL A 151 19.64 -10.29 -4.22
C VAL A 151 19.14 -11.56 -3.54
N LEU A 152 17.83 -11.76 -3.40
CA LEU A 152 17.26 -12.95 -2.75
C LEU A 152 17.58 -14.25 -3.52
N VAL A 153 17.53 -14.23 -4.85
CA VAL A 153 17.93 -15.38 -5.67
C VAL A 153 19.41 -15.73 -5.42
N ASN A 154 20.29 -14.74 -5.52
CA ASN A 154 21.72 -14.99 -5.39
C ASN A 154 22.10 -15.48 -3.98
N ILE A 155 21.53 -14.94 -2.90
CA ILE A 155 21.81 -15.45 -1.55
C ILE A 155 21.20 -16.83 -1.31
N ALA A 156 20.05 -17.15 -1.93
CA ALA A 156 19.48 -18.50 -1.85
C ALA A 156 20.39 -19.52 -2.53
N MET A 157 20.87 -19.22 -3.74
CA MET A 157 21.81 -20.08 -4.47
C MET A 157 23.13 -20.25 -3.72
N LYS A 158 23.68 -19.16 -3.18
CA LYS A 158 24.88 -19.22 -2.31
C LYS A 158 24.66 -20.14 -1.11
N LYS A 159 23.51 -20.01 -0.42
CA LYS A 159 23.20 -20.82 0.77
C LYS A 159 23.15 -22.31 0.49
N VAL A 160 22.63 -22.73 -0.67
CA VAL A 160 22.55 -24.14 -1.06
C VAL A 160 23.76 -24.63 -1.88
N GLY A 161 24.82 -23.81 -1.98
CA GLY A 161 26.07 -24.17 -2.65
C GLY A 161 25.94 -24.35 -4.17
N ARG A 162 25.06 -23.60 -4.81
CA ARG A 162 24.83 -23.60 -6.26
C ARG A 162 25.41 -22.35 -6.93
N ARG A 163 25.48 -22.36 -8.26
CA ARG A 163 25.92 -21.22 -9.06
C ARG A 163 25.06 -19.98 -8.76
N TYR A 164 25.70 -18.85 -8.52
CA TYR A 164 25.10 -17.53 -8.39
C TYR A 164 26.06 -16.49 -9.00
N SER A 165 25.65 -15.23 -9.11
CA SER A 165 26.53 -14.14 -9.55
C SER A 165 26.94 -13.26 -8.37
N PRO A 166 28.19 -13.39 -7.87
CA PRO A 166 28.71 -12.50 -6.83
C PRO A 166 28.76 -11.02 -7.31
N GLU A 167 29.05 -10.81 -8.61
CA GLU A 167 29.16 -9.48 -9.21
C GLU A 167 27.81 -8.76 -9.19
N MET A 168 26.75 -9.43 -9.67
CA MET A 168 25.39 -8.88 -9.68
C MET A 168 24.87 -8.67 -8.26
N LEU A 169 25.17 -9.62 -7.35
CA LEU A 169 24.79 -9.47 -5.94
C LEU A 169 25.36 -8.20 -5.34
N GLU A 170 26.65 -7.94 -5.54
CA GLU A 170 27.31 -6.76 -4.99
C GLU A 170 26.86 -5.47 -5.69
N GLU A 171 26.66 -5.51 -7.00
CA GLU A 171 26.13 -4.39 -7.78
C GLU A 171 24.75 -3.95 -7.25
N TYR A 172 23.82 -4.90 -7.07
CA TYR A 172 22.47 -4.58 -6.59
C TYR A 172 22.45 -4.13 -5.13
N LEU A 173 23.29 -4.71 -4.27
CA LEU A 173 23.43 -4.24 -2.89
C LEU A 173 23.99 -2.81 -2.82
N ASN A 174 24.93 -2.45 -3.69
CA ASN A 174 25.44 -1.08 -3.81
C ASN A 174 24.38 -0.14 -4.44
N GLY A 175 23.61 -0.63 -5.41
CA GLY A 175 22.46 0.09 -5.98
C GLY A 175 21.42 0.46 -4.91
N LEU A 176 21.11 -0.46 -3.99
CA LEU A 176 20.20 -0.20 -2.88
C LEU A 176 20.66 0.97 -1.99
N GLU A 177 21.96 1.13 -1.81
CA GLU A 177 22.49 2.24 -1.00
C GLU A 177 22.18 3.61 -1.62
N THR A 178 22.03 3.70 -2.94
CA THR A 178 21.68 4.95 -3.63
C THR A 178 20.23 5.38 -3.37
N PHE A 179 19.37 4.46 -2.92
CA PHE A 179 17.97 4.76 -2.60
C PHE A 179 17.79 5.28 -1.17
N TYR A 180 18.81 5.16 -0.31
CA TYR A 180 18.70 5.57 1.08
C TYR A 180 18.68 7.09 1.25
N LEU A 181 17.66 7.58 1.95
CA LEU A 181 17.45 9.02 2.15
C LEU A 181 17.87 9.51 3.54
N GLY A 182 17.79 8.66 4.56
CA GLY A 182 18.04 9.01 5.97
C GLY A 182 16.89 8.57 6.89
N GLU A 183 17.13 8.52 8.19
CA GLU A 183 16.13 8.15 9.22
C GLU A 183 15.38 6.84 8.94
N GLY A 184 16.07 5.89 8.30
CA GLY A 184 15.48 4.61 7.88
C GLY A 184 14.69 4.65 6.57
N TRP A 185 14.44 5.81 5.98
CA TRP A 185 13.70 5.93 4.74
C TRP A 185 14.55 5.67 3.50
N TYR A 186 13.89 5.08 2.51
CA TYR A 186 14.38 4.90 1.16
C TYR A 186 13.40 5.54 0.17
N GLN A 187 13.84 5.80 -1.03
CA GLN A 187 12.98 5.95 -2.21
C GLN A 187 13.00 4.65 -3.02
N ASP A 188 11.95 4.40 -3.80
CA ASP A 188 11.88 3.22 -4.66
C ASP A 188 12.52 3.48 -6.03
N GLY A 189 13.85 3.47 -6.05
CA GLY A 189 14.63 3.76 -7.24
C GLY A 189 14.52 5.22 -7.70
N ASP A 190 14.81 5.44 -8.98
CA ASP A 190 14.82 6.78 -9.59
C ASP A 190 13.44 7.43 -9.68
N SER A 191 12.37 6.66 -9.48
CA SER A 191 11.00 7.19 -9.47
C SER A 191 10.70 8.10 -8.29
N GLY A 192 11.52 8.05 -7.25
CA GLY A 192 11.35 8.86 -6.03
C GLY A 192 10.13 8.51 -5.20
N GLN A 193 9.44 7.40 -5.49
CA GLN A 193 8.25 6.97 -4.75
C GLN A 193 8.60 6.53 -3.33
N LYS A 194 7.77 6.93 -2.36
CA LYS A 194 7.91 6.66 -0.94
C LYS A 194 6.55 6.24 -0.39
N ASP A 195 6.19 5.00 -0.67
CA ASP A 195 4.93 4.37 -0.29
C ASP A 195 5.20 3.04 0.43
N TYR A 196 4.23 2.17 0.52
CA TYR A 196 4.37 0.89 1.21
C TYR A 196 5.46 -0.04 0.62
N TYR A 197 5.97 0.22 -0.59
CA TYR A 197 7.12 -0.53 -1.11
C TYR A 197 8.38 -0.33 -0.28
N ILE A 198 8.48 0.78 0.47
CA ILE A 198 9.59 0.95 1.40
C ILE A 198 9.51 -0.06 2.54
N SER A 199 8.31 -0.29 3.08
CA SER A 199 8.08 -1.22 4.19
C SER A 199 8.05 -2.69 3.75
N PHE A 200 7.14 -3.03 2.81
CA PHE A 200 6.88 -4.44 2.46
C PHE A 200 7.81 -5.01 1.38
N ALA A 201 8.66 -4.19 0.76
CA ALA A 201 9.66 -4.64 -0.20
C ALA A 201 11.08 -4.28 0.28
N ILE A 202 11.49 -3.01 0.29
CA ILE A 202 12.88 -2.65 0.58
C ILE A 202 13.31 -3.12 1.97
N HIS A 203 12.62 -2.73 3.04
CA HIS A 203 12.95 -3.22 4.38
C HIS A 203 12.70 -4.71 4.54
N PHE A 204 11.60 -5.22 3.99
CA PHE A 204 11.26 -6.64 4.10
C PHE A 204 12.36 -7.54 3.55
N TYR A 205 12.85 -7.27 2.34
CA TYR A 205 13.90 -8.07 1.72
C TYR A 205 15.29 -7.80 2.31
N SER A 206 15.57 -6.55 2.71
CA SER A 206 16.81 -6.22 3.40
C SER A 206 16.93 -6.92 4.75
N LEU A 207 15.82 -7.11 5.47
CA LEU A 207 15.81 -7.87 6.71
C LEU A 207 15.93 -9.38 6.47
N ILE A 208 15.35 -9.94 5.41
CA ILE A 208 15.62 -11.32 4.98
C ILE A 208 17.11 -11.50 4.68
N TYR A 209 17.70 -10.57 3.90
CA TYR A 209 19.15 -10.56 3.66
C TYR A 209 19.93 -10.56 4.98
N ALA A 210 19.57 -9.68 5.91
CA ALA A 210 20.26 -9.55 7.18
C ALA A 210 20.21 -10.84 8.02
N VAL A 211 19.09 -11.57 7.99
CA VAL A 211 18.96 -12.87 8.68
C VAL A 211 19.85 -13.95 8.04
N ILE A 212 19.82 -14.06 6.73
CA ILE A 212 20.53 -15.12 6.00
C ILE A 212 22.04 -14.87 5.96
N MET A 213 22.45 -13.62 5.81
CA MET A 213 23.85 -13.24 5.58
C MET A 213 24.55 -12.71 6.83
N GLU A 214 23.93 -12.80 8.02
CA GLU A 214 24.48 -12.25 9.26
C GLU A 214 25.92 -12.70 9.56
N LYS A 215 26.24 -13.97 9.25
CA LYS A 215 27.60 -14.52 9.44
C LYS A 215 28.56 -14.14 8.33
N ASP A 216 28.08 -14.03 7.09
CA ASP A 216 28.90 -13.81 5.90
C ASP A 216 29.13 -12.31 5.63
N ASP A 217 28.15 -11.45 6.00
CA ASP A 217 28.18 -10.00 5.81
C ASP A 217 27.57 -9.28 7.04
N PRO A 218 28.23 -9.37 8.22
CA PRO A 218 27.69 -8.82 9.47
C PRO A 218 27.50 -7.30 9.46
N GLU A 219 28.36 -6.58 8.75
CA GLU A 219 28.30 -5.11 8.71
C GLU A 219 27.05 -4.63 7.96
N ARG A 220 26.76 -5.22 6.81
CA ARG A 220 25.56 -4.87 6.03
C ARG A 220 24.28 -5.35 6.75
N ALA A 221 24.30 -6.53 7.36
CA ALA A 221 23.22 -7.03 8.18
C ALA A 221 22.88 -6.08 9.34
N LYS A 222 23.89 -5.64 10.09
CA LYS A 222 23.76 -4.65 11.17
C LYS A 222 23.21 -3.32 10.67
N LYS A 223 23.69 -2.84 9.53
CA LYS A 223 23.23 -1.59 8.91
C LYS A 223 21.74 -1.65 8.55
N TYR A 224 21.28 -2.73 7.90
CA TYR A 224 19.87 -2.88 7.52
C TYR A 224 18.95 -3.02 8.74
N LYS A 225 19.38 -3.77 9.75
CA LYS A 225 18.67 -3.86 11.04
C LYS A 225 18.54 -2.48 11.72
N ALA A 226 19.61 -1.69 11.75
CA ALA A 226 19.58 -0.35 12.34
C ALA A 226 18.64 0.61 11.58
N ARG A 227 18.67 0.59 10.24
CA ARG A 227 17.76 1.40 9.41
C ARG A 227 16.30 1.01 9.61
N ALA A 228 16.00 -0.28 9.75
CA ALA A 228 14.64 -0.73 10.06
C ALA A 228 14.15 -0.23 11.43
N MET A 229 15.01 -0.22 12.44
CA MET A 229 14.68 0.33 13.76
C MET A 229 14.37 1.84 13.72
N GLU A 230 15.11 2.61 12.90
CA GLU A 230 14.81 4.04 12.69
C GLU A 230 13.52 4.26 11.91
N PHE A 231 13.32 3.53 10.81
CA PHE A 231 12.10 3.60 10.00
C PHE A 231 10.83 3.34 10.83
N ALA A 232 10.87 2.34 11.70
CA ALA A 232 9.73 1.95 12.52
C ALA A 232 9.16 3.10 13.36
N LYS A 233 10.02 4.03 13.84
CA LYS A 233 9.62 5.17 14.68
C LYS A 233 8.64 6.11 13.98
N GLN A 234 8.75 6.22 12.67
CA GLN A 234 7.86 7.06 11.86
C GLN A 234 6.74 6.22 11.20
N PHE A 235 7.05 5.00 10.79
CA PHE A 235 6.09 4.16 10.07
C PHE A 235 4.91 3.71 10.93
N ILE A 236 5.06 3.62 12.26
CA ILE A 236 3.95 3.29 13.16
C ILE A 236 2.81 4.31 13.10
N TYR A 237 3.10 5.57 12.78
CA TYR A 237 2.10 6.61 12.57
C TYR A 237 1.19 6.38 11.36
N TRP A 238 1.51 5.42 10.49
CA TRP A 238 0.66 5.07 9.34
C TRP A 238 -0.54 4.20 9.72
N PHE A 239 -0.67 3.86 10.99
CA PHE A 239 -1.74 2.99 11.53
C PHE A 239 -2.51 3.72 12.63
N ASP A 240 -3.82 3.42 12.71
CA ASP A 240 -4.65 3.85 13.82
C ASP A 240 -4.76 2.78 14.93
N GLU A 241 -5.48 3.11 15.99
CA GLU A 241 -5.68 2.24 17.16
C GLU A 241 -6.37 0.91 16.81
N GLU A 242 -7.19 0.87 15.77
CA GLU A 242 -7.87 -0.33 15.27
C GLU A 242 -7.01 -1.15 14.30
N GLY A 243 -5.80 -0.67 13.99
CA GLY A 243 -4.89 -1.31 13.05
C GLY A 243 -5.20 -1.03 11.59
N GLU A 244 -6.04 -0.05 11.29
CA GLU A 244 -6.24 0.42 9.92
C GLU A 244 -5.02 1.21 9.46
N ALA A 245 -4.71 1.12 8.17
CA ALA A 245 -3.55 1.78 7.58
C ALA A 245 -3.99 2.91 6.64
N ILE A 246 -3.20 3.99 6.54
CA ILE A 246 -3.48 5.07 5.60
C ILE A 246 -3.50 4.54 4.16
N PRO A 247 -4.50 4.88 3.35
CA PRO A 247 -4.65 4.36 1.97
C PRO A 247 -3.82 5.19 0.99
N PHE A 248 -2.50 5.25 1.18
CA PHE A 248 -1.57 6.08 0.41
C PHE A 248 -0.71 5.26 -0.55
N GLY A 249 -0.58 5.73 -1.77
CA GLY A 249 0.30 5.15 -2.78
C GLY A 249 -0.32 3.98 -3.55
N ARG A 250 0.56 3.28 -4.28
CA ARG A 250 0.21 2.17 -5.19
C ARG A 250 0.04 0.83 -4.47
N SER A 251 -0.53 -0.14 -5.18
CA SER A 251 -0.64 -1.56 -4.76
C SER A 251 -1.43 -1.78 -3.49
N LEU A 252 -2.42 -0.93 -3.22
CA LEU A 252 -3.28 -1.05 -2.05
C LEU A 252 -4.05 -2.39 -2.03
N THR A 253 -4.18 -3.08 -3.17
CA THR A 253 -4.76 -4.43 -3.25
C THR A 253 -3.98 -5.48 -2.44
N TYR A 254 -2.73 -5.19 -2.04
CA TYR A 254 -1.93 -6.10 -1.21
C TYR A 254 -2.33 -6.08 0.28
N ARG A 255 -3.22 -5.17 0.70
CA ARG A 255 -3.90 -5.13 2.02
C ARG A 255 -2.99 -5.48 3.20
N PHE A 256 -2.94 -6.77 3.58
CA PHE A 256 -2.19 -7.28 4.75
C PHE A 256 -0.69 -6.97 4.70
N SER A 257 -0.12 -6.76 3.51
CA SER A 257 1.28 -6.36 3.37
C SER A 257 1.59 -5.04 4.05
N GLN A 258 0.60 -4.16 4.26
CA GLN A 258 0.82 -2.87 4.89
C GLN A 258 1.51 -3.01 6.26
N VAL A 259 1.16 -4.04 7.04
CA VAL A 259 1.73 -4.30 8.37
C VAL A 259 2.90 -5.29 8.36
N SER A 260 3.26 -5.89 7.20
CA SER A 260 4.26 -6.96 7.11
C SER A 260 5.67 -6.55 7.54
N PHE A 261 5.98 -5.27 7.55
CA PHE A 261 7.23 -4.75 8.09
C PHE A 261 7.44 -5.17 9.55
N PHE A 262 6.43 -5.04 10.41
CA PHE A 262 6.54 -5.45 11.81
C PHE A 262 6.67 -6.96 11.95
N SER A 263 6.06 -7.71 11.04
CA SER A 263 6.20 -9.16 10.97
C SER A 263 7.63 -9.62 10.63
N VAL A 264 8.25 -9.00 9.63
CA VAL A 264 9.64 -9.33 9.26
C VAL A 264 10.66 -8.80 10.27
N CYS A 265 10.34 -7.74 11.02
CA CYS A 265 11.16 -7.32 12.17
C CYS A 265 11.24 -8.45 13.21
N LEU A 266 10.12 -9.07 13.57
CA LEU A 266 10.10 -10.22 14.49
C LEU A 266 10.96 -11.39 13.96
N LEU A 267 10.81 -11.75 12.67
CA LEU A 267 11.65 -12.77 12.03
C LEU A 267 13.14 -12.43 12.11
N ALA A 268 13.48 -11.14 12.00
CA ALA A 268 14.87 -10.65 12.06
C ALA A 268 15.40 -10.47 13.51
N GLY A 269 14.61 -10.82 14.52
CA GLY A 269 14.95 -10.64 15.93
C GLY A 269 14.98 -9.19 16.36
N LEU A 270 14.16 -8.32 15.72
CA LEU A 270 14.06 -6.90 16.03
C LEU A 270 12.74 -6.59 16.74
N GLU A 271 12.83 -5.78 17.78
CA GLU A 271 11.71 -5.29 18.56
C GLU A 271 11.70 -3.75 18.57
N PRO A 272 11.33 -3.10 17.44
CA PRO A 272 11.23 -1.64 17.41
C PRO A 272 10.20 -1.10 18.40
N PHE A 273 9.24 -1.94 18.78
CA PHE A 273 8.27 -1.73 19.86
C PHE A 273 8.14 -3.00 20.69
N PRO A 274 7.62 -2.92 21.93
CA PRO A 274 7.37 -4.11 22.75
C PRO A 274 6.56 -5.17 21.99
N VAL A 275 6.90 -6.44 22.15
CA VAL A 275 6.24 -7.57 21.46
C VAL A 275 4.71 -7.52 21.57
N PRO A 276 4.08 -7.19 22.74
CA PRO A 276 2.62 -7.04 22.86
C PRO A 276 2.03 -5.98 21.91
N VAL A 277 2.74 -4.88 21.68
CA VAL A 277 2.31 -3.80 20.76
C VAL A 277 2.36 -4.29 19.32
N MET A 278 3.46 -4.94 18.92
CA MET A 278 3.62 -5.47 17.57
C MET A 278 2.58 -6.57 17.29
N LYS A 279 2.35 -7.48 18.26
CA LYS A 279 1.28 -8.49 18.18
C LYS A 279 -0.08 -7.85 18.02
N GLY A 280 -0.39 -6.86 18.86
CA GLY A 280 -1.66 -6.15 18.82
C GLY A 280 -1.90 -5.47 17.47
N LEU A 281 -0.91 -4.77 16.93
CA LEU A 281 -1.02 -4.12 15.62
C LEU A 281 -1.27 -5.13 14.50
N ILE A 282 -0.46 -6.20 14.42
CA ILE A 282 -0.62 -7.25 13.40
C ILE A 282 -2.00 -7.93 13.51
N ALA A 283 -2.42 -8.29 14.70
CA ALA A 283 -3.68 -8.99 14.92
C ALA A 283 -4.90 -8.11 14.62
N ARG A 284 -4.91 -6.84 15.06
CA ARG A 284 -5.98 -5.88 14.74
C ARG A 284 -6.07 -5.63 13.24
N HIS A 285 -4.93 -5.40 12.56
CA HIS A 285 -4.88 -5.21 11.12
C HIS A 285 -5.48 -6.41 10.36
N LEU A 286 -5.10 -7.64 10.71
CA LEU A 286 -5.68 -8.84 10.10
C LEU A 286 -7.18 -8.94 10.37
N ARG A 287 -7.64 -8.72 11.62
CA ARG A 287 -9.07 -8.78 11.96
C ARG A 287 -9.90 -7.75 11.19
N THR A 288 -9.37 -6.55 11.01
CA THR A 288 -10.02 -5.49 10.24
C THR A 288 -10.24 -5.90 8.79
N TRP A 289 -9.21 -6.44 8.13
CA TRP A 289 -9.33 -6.90 6.75
C TRP A 289 -10.26 -8.09 6.59
N LEU A 290 -10.18 -9.08 7.48
CA LEU A 290 -10.97 -10.31 7.39
C LEU A 290 -12.48 -10.11 7.71
N LYS A 291 -12.87 -8.96 8.25
CA LYS A 291 -14.28 -8.56 8.39
C LYS A 291 -14.87 -7.99 7.10
N ARG A 292 -14.04 -7.56 6.14
CA ARG A 292 -14.45 -6.91 4.90
C ARG A 292 -14.75 -7.92 3.80
N PRO A 293 -15.61 -7.58 2.82
CA PRO A 293 -15.93 -8.43 1.67
C PRO A 293 -14.79 -8.44 0.63
N ILE A 294 -13.61 -8.90 1.05
CA ILE A 294 -12.40 -8.94 0.22
C ILE A 294 -12.21 -10.24 -0.55
N PHE A 295 -13.05 -11.23 -0.29
CA PHE A 295 -13.08 -12.52 -0.96
C PHE A 295 -14.23 -12.59 -1.96
N ASP A 296 -14.06 -13.37 -3.00
CA ASP A 296 -15.16 -13.76 -3.89
C ASP A 296 -16.00 -14.92 -3.30
N ARG A 297 -16.91 -15.47 -4.11
CA ARG A 297 -17.79 -16.58 -3.70
C ARG A 297 -17.06 -17.88 -3.40
N ASP A 298 -15.87 -18.06 -3.96
CA ASP A 298 -15.03 -19.23 -3.79
C ASP A 298 -13.96 -19.01 -2.71
N HIS A 299 -14.10 -17.91 -1.94
CA HIS A 299 -13.16 -17.47 -0.93
C HIS A 299 -11.72 -17.18 -1.46
N VAL A 300 -11.62 -16.76 -2.72
CA VAL A 300 -10.37 -16.26 -3.31
C VAL A 300 -10.28 -14.76 -3.08
N LEU A 301 -9.09 -14.28 -2.70
CA LEU A 301 -8.83 -12.84 -2.54
C LEU A 301 -9.02 -12.09 -3.87
N THR A 302 -9.77 -11.01 -3.83
CA THR A 302 -10.06 -10.19 -5.01
C THR A 302 -9.15 -9.00 -5.15
N ILE A 303 -8.93 -8.51 -6.38
CA ILE A 303 -8.35 -7.20 -6.63
C ILE A 303 -9.31 -6.13 -6.11
N GLY A 304 -8.80 -5.21 -5.32
CA GLY A 304 -9.56 -4.15 -4.67
C GLY A 304 -8.94 -3.81 -3.32
N TYR A 305 -9.51 -2.86 -2.59
CA TYR A 305 -9.08 -2.49 -1.24
C TYR A 305 -10.09 -3.02 -0.21
N GLY A 306 -11.12 -2.29 0.14
CA GLY A 306 -12.16 -2.76 1.08
C GLY A 306 -13.13 -3.79 0.50
N TYR A 307 -13.23 -3.87 -0.82
CA TYR A 307 -14.13 -4.76 -1.57
C TYR A 307 -13.57 -4.95 -3.00
N PRO A 308 -14.14 -5.89 -3.83
CA PRO A 308 -13.71 -6.09 -5.21
C PRO A 308 -13.87 -4.81 -6.05
N ASN A 309 -12.78 -4.25 -6.54
CA ASN A 309 -12.79 -3.00 -7.30
C ASN A 309 -11.60 -2.92 -8.27
N LEU A 310 -11.86 -3.10 -9.57
CA LEU A 310 -10.84 -3.00 -10.61
C LEU A 310 -10.48 -1.56 -10.98
N THR A 311 -11.30 -0.56 -10.64
CA THR A 311 -11.02 0.86 -10.96
C THR A 311 -9.74 1.35 -10.29
N MET A 312 -9.38 0.76 -9.13
CA MET A 312 -8.17 1.12 -8.39
C MET A 312 -6.93 0.31 -8.79
N ALA A 313 -7.07 -0.71 -9.64
CA ALA A 313 -5.98 -1.63 -9.98
C ALA A 313 -4.85 -0.93 -10.76
N GLU A 314 -3.63 -1.35 -10.51
CA GLU A 314 -2.49 -1.06 -11.36
C GLU A 314 -2.45 -2.01 -12.55
N ARG A 315 -1.79 -1.59 -13.63
CA ARG A 315 -1.62 -2.39 -14.85
C ARG A 315 -0.92 -3.75 -14.63
N TYR A 316 -0.23 -3.90 -13.49
CA TYR A 316 0.48 -5.12 -13.10
C TYR A 316 -0.29 -5.96 -12.06
N ASN A 317 -1.57 -5.66 -11.80
CA ASN A 317 -2.39 -6.46 -10.89
C ASN A 317 -3.11 -7.57 -11.66
N ALA A 318 -2.70 -8.81 -11.45
CA ALA A 318 -3.38 -10.02 -11.89
C ALA A 318 -4.15 -10.66 -10.71
N PRO A 319 -5.00 -11.66 -10.93
CA PRO A 319 -5.78 -12.29 -9.85
C PRO A 319 -4.96 -12.84 -8.69
N GLY A 320 -3.72 -13.24 -8.91
CA GLY A 320 -2.78 -13.68 -7.88
C GLY A 320 -2.16 -12.54 -7.05
N SER A 321 -2.24 -11.31 -7.53
CA SER A 321 -1.56 -10.16 -6.90
C SER A 321 -1.92 -9.93 -5.43
N PRO A 322 -3.19 -10.08 -4.96
CA PRO A 322 -3.55 -9.89 -3.56
C PRO A 322 -2.81 -10.80 -2.58
N TYR A 323 -2.32 -11.96 -3.03
CA TYR A 323 -1.58 -12.91 -2.20
C TYR A 323 -0.17 -12.43 -1.82
N TRP A 324 0.28 -11.28 -2.35
CA TRP A 324 1.42 -10.54 -1.79
C TRP A 324 1.21 -10.20 -0.30
N GLY A 325 -0.04 -10.08 0.10
CA GLY A 325 -0.47 -9.90 1.49
C GLY A 325 0.01 -10.98 2.44
N MET A 326 0.29 -12.20 1.95
CA MET A 326 0.79 -13.30 2.79
C MET A 326 2.11 -12.99 3.50
N LYS A 327 2.84 -11.96 3.09
CA LYS A 327 4.03 -11.46 3.78
C LYS A 327 3.78 -11.09 5.26
N VAL A 328 2.55 -10.74 5.61
CA VAL A 328 2.18 -10.48 7.01
C VAL A 328 2.48 -11.65 7.93
N PHE A 329 2.52 -12.87 7.41
CA PHE A 329 2.73 -14.08 8.19
C PHE A 329 4.22 -14.47 8.41
N ALA A 330 5.19 -13.60 8.07
CA ALA A 330 6.61 -13.89 8.27
C ALA A 330 6.96 -14.30 9.71
N PHE A 331 6.22 -13.76 10.71
CA PHE A 331 6.38 -14.12 12.13
C PHE A 331 5.99 -15.57 12.46
N LEU A 332 5.31 -16.31 11.58
CA LEU A 332 5.00 -17.72 11.82
C LEU A 332 6.25 -18.62 11.91
N SER A 333 7.40 -18.14 11.42
CA SER A 333 8.69 -18.81 11.57
C SER A 333 9.28 -18.76 12.99
N LEU A 334 8.70 -17.97 13.89
CA LEU A 334 9.16 -17.86 15.26
C LEU A 334 9.07 -19.20 16.00
N PRO A 335 10.06 -19.55 16.84
CA PRO A 335 10.03 -20.78 17.63
C PRO A 335 8.84 -20.81 18.59
N ASP A 336 8.45 -22.01 19.03
CA ASP A 336 7.24 -22.22 19.84
C ASP A 336 7.29 -21.55 21.21
N ASP A 337 8.49 -21.33 21.75
CA ASP A 337 8.74 -20.67 23.03
C ASP A 337 8.89 -19.15 22.92
N HIS A 338 8.76 -18.58 21.72
CA HIS A 338 8.90 -17.14 21.54
C HIS A 338 7.79 -16.38 22.28
N PRO A 339 8.11 -15.29 23.01
CA PRO A 339 7.13 -14.51 23.79
C PRO A 339 5.90 -14.05 23.02
N PHE A 340 6.03 -13.81 21.72
CA PHE A 340 4.92 -13.40 20.84
C PHE A 340 3.68 -14.33 20.98
N TRP A 341 3.88 -15.62 21.25
CA TRP A 341 2.76 -16.57 21.32
C TRP A 341 1.99 -16.52 22.64
N SER A 342 2.60 -16.04 23.72
CA SER A 342 2.04 -16.06 25.07
C SER A 342 1.63 -14.69 25.60
N VAL A 343 2.12 -13.58 25.02
CA VAL A 343 1.77 -12.24 25.50
C VAL A 343 0.37 -11.82 25.04
N GLU A 344 -0.31 -11.03 25.86
CA GLU A 344 -1.54 -10.36 25.47
C GLU A 344 -1.24 -9.21 24.49
N GLU A 345 -2.23 -8.87 23.65
CA GLU A 345 -2.16 -7.72 22.75
C GLU A 345 -2.14 -6.42 23.56
N ALA A 346 -1.28 -5.48 23.14
CA ALA A 346 -1.31 -4.12 23.66
C ALA A 346 -1.76 -3.11 22.56
N PRO A 347 -2.34 -1.97 22.97
CA PRO A 347 -2.63 -0.86 22.05
C PRO A 347 -1.36 -0.28 21.45
N LEU A 348 -1.50 0.63 20.48
CA LEU A 348 -0.38 1.43 20.00
C LEU A 348 0.27 2.22 21.16
N PRO A 349 1.57 2.52 21.09
CA PRO A 349 2.18 3.39 22.07
C PRO A 349 1.55 4.79 21.98
N LYS A 350 1.59 5.55 23.08
CA LYS A 350 1.13 6.94 23.03
C LYS A 350 2.01 7.73 22.05
N LEU A 351 1.44 8.07 20.91
CA LEU A 351 2.09 8.85 19.85
C LEU A 351 1.89 10.34 20.08
N ALA A 352 2.84 11.17 19.62
CA ALA A 352 2.60 12.61 19.51
C ALA A 352 1.52 12.89 18.45
N PRO A 353 0.70 13.94 18.60
CA PRO A 353 -0.34 14.22 17.61
C PRO A 353 0.23 14.46 16.21
N ALA A 354 1.32 15.19 16.08
CA ALA A 354 1.94 15.54 14.80
C ALA A 354 3.27 14.80 14.59
N CYS A 355 3.48 14.29 13.39
CA CYS A 355 4.70 13.64 12.95
C CYS A 355 5.08 14.11 11.53
N PRO A 356 5.88 15.17 11.38
CA PRO A 356 6.45 15.56 10.10
C PRO A 356 7.47 14.51 9.65
N GLN A 357 7.23 13.85 8.52
CA GLN A 357 8.05 12.78 7.96
C GLN A 357 8.78 13.28 6.71
N LYS A 358 9.91 13.95 6.94
CA LYS A 358 10.69 14.64 5.90
C LYS A 358 10.97 13.77 4.68
N TYR A 359 11.36 12.52 4.91
CA TYR A 359 11.77 11.62 3.83
C TYR A 359 10.62 10.85 3.19
N ALA A 360 9.46 10.78 3.85
CA ALA A 360 8.21 10.28 3.26
C ALA A 360 7.50 11.35 2.43
N ASP A 361 7.86 12.62 2.58
CA ASP A 361 7.11 13.78 2.08
C ASP A 361 5.65 13.77 2.57
N LEU A 362 5.44 13.45 3.85
CA LEU A 362 4.13 13.43 4.49
C LEU A 362 4.17 14.13 5.84
N PHE A 363 3.11 14.85 6.17
CA PHE A 363 2.84 15.32 7.52
C PHE A 363 1.72 14.48 8.11
N VAL A 364 2.03 13.58 9.04
CA VAL A 364 1.03 12.68 9.63
C VAL A 364 0.50 13.28 10.92
N TYR A 365 -0.82 13.28 11.05
CA TYR A 365 -1.51 13.72 12.28
C TYR A 365 -2.36 12.57 12.83
N HIS A 366 -2.11 12.23 14.09
CA HIS A 366 -2.76 11.14 14.81
C HIS A 366 -3.86 11.71 15.72
N TYR A 367 -5.11 11.40 15.40
CA TYR A 367 -6.30 11.91 16.12
C TYR A 367 -6.76 11.00 17.27
N GLY A 368 -5.98 9.96 17.61
CA GLY A 368 -6.36 8.92 18.57
C GLY A 368 -7.01 7.73 17.88
N ASN A 369 -8.26 7.85 17.46
CA ASN A 369 -9.03 6.77 16.83
C ASN A 369 -8.91 6.71 15.29
N HIS A 370 -8.25 7.67 14.66
CA HIS A 370 -7.90 7.66 13.24
C HIS A 370 -6.60 8.44 12.98
N THR A 371 -6.02 8.22 11.81
CA THR A 371 -4.78 8.86 11.39
C THR A 371 -4.95 9.44 10.00
N THR A 372 -4.52 10.69 9.83
CA THR A 372 -4.52 11.37 8.54
C THR A 372 -3.10 11.74 8.12
N ALA A 373 -2.70 11.35 6.91
CA ALA A 373 -1.48 11.82 6.27
C ALA A 373 -1.80 12.97 5.30
N PHE A 374 -1.18 14.11 5.51
CA PHE A 374 -1.26 15.28 4.62
C PHE A 374 -0.09 15.25 3.65
N ALA A 375 -0.40 15.27 2.34
CA ALA A 375 0.60 15.19 1.28
C ALA A 375 0.78 16.57 0.61
N PRO A 376 2.01 17.09 0.54
CA PRO A 376 2.26 18.33 -0.18
C PRO A 376 2.14 18.15 -1.70
N GLY A 377 2.08 16.91 -2.18
CA GLY A 377 1.93 16.58 -3.60
C GLY A 377 3.16 15.85 -4.13
N VAL A 378 3.30 14.60 -3.73
CA VAL A 378 4.37 13.73 -4.25
C VAL A 378 4.13 13.46 -5.74
N TYR A 379 5.11 13.78 -6.56
CA TYR A 379 5.08 13.44 -7.96
C TYR A 379 5.64 12.04 -8.20
N SER A 380 4.93 11.24 -8.97
CA SER A 380 5.44 9.99 -9.51
C SER A 380 5.43 10.01 -11.03
N PRO A 381 6.60 9.94 -11.71
CA PRO A 381 6.68 9.94 -13.16
C PRO A 381 6.18 8.63 -13.78
N ASN A 382 6.10 7.56 -13.00
CA ASN A 382 5.66 6.26 -13.48
C ASN A 382 4.13 6.18 -13.50
N GLY A 383 3.56 5.98 -14.67
CA GLY A 383 2.11 5.86 -14.85
C GLY A 383 1.54 4.60 -14.21
N HIS A 384 1.12 4.69 -12.96
CA HIS A 384 0.31 3.68 -12.28
C HIS A 384 -1.18 4.01 -12.43
N GLY A 385 -2.04 3.03 -12.31
CA GLY A 385 -3.47 3.26 -12.30
C GLY A 385 -3.88 4.21 -11.18
N GLN A 386 -4.67 5.25 -11.50
CA GLN A 386 -5.20 6.21 -10.53
C GLN A 386 -4.15 7.00 -9.73
N ILE A 387 -3.02 7.32 -10.35
CA ILE A 387 -1.87 7.96 -9.70
C ILE A 387 -2.24 9.29 -9.01
N VAL A 388 -3.14 10.08 -9.62
CA VAL A 388 -3.61 11.35 -9.08
C VAL A 388 -4.33 11.15 -7.74
N ALA A 389 -5.21 10.16 -7.64
CA ALA A 389 -5.90 9.84 -6.40
C ALA A 389 -4.95 9.26 -5.35
N LYS A 390 -3.99 8.42 -5.75
CA LYS A 390 -3.09 7.70 -4.83
C LYS A 390 -1.98 8.55 -4.23
N TYR A 391 -1.60 9.67 -4.89
CA TYR A 391 -0.50 10.54 -4.43
C TYR A 391 -0.85 12.03 -4.41
N GLY A 392 -1.85 12.48 -5.19
CA GLY A 392 -2.15 13.89 -5.41
C GLY A 392 -3.21 14.50 -4.51
N LYS A 393 -3.89 13.73 -3.64
CA LYS A 393 -4.88 14.28 -2.71
C LYS A 393 -4.20 15.07 -1.59
N PHE A 394 -4.94 15.99 -0.98
CA PHE A 394 -4.46 16.80 0.15
C PHE A 394 -4.30 15.95 1.42
N ALA A 395 -5.19 14.98 1.63
CA ALA A 395 -5.24 14.15 2.83
C ALA A 395 -5.63 12.69 2.51
N TYR A 396 -5.07 11.76 3.28
CA TYR A 396 -5.28 10.32 3.23
C TYR A 396 -5.59 9.84 4.65
N ASP A 397 -6.77 9.33 4.88
CA ASP A 397 -7.23 9.00 6.23
C ASP A 397 -7.61 7.52 6.35
N THR A 398 -7.28 6.91 7.49
CA THR A 398 -7.49 5.47 7.74
C THR A 398 -8.96 5.07 7.71
N ARG A 399 -9.88 5.96 8.12
CA ARG A 399 -11.31 5.64 8.28
C ARG A 399 -12.16 6.12 7.11
N PHE A 400 -11.81 7.26 6.49
CA PHE A 400 -12.54 7.81 5.34
C PHE A 400 -12.06 7.23 4.02
N SER A 401 -10.84 6.70 3.98
CA SER A 401 -10.19 6.21 2.76
C SER A 401 -10.07 7.30 1.68
N ILE A 402 -9.93 6.87 0.44
CA ILE A 402 -9.88 7.74 -0.74
C ILE A 402 -10.82 7.25 -1.83
N SER A 403 -11.24 8.17 -2.68
CA SER A 403 -11.96 7.84 -3.92
C SER A 403 -11.05 7.91 -5.14
N VAL A 404 -11.29 7.05 -6.12
CA VAL A 404 -10.66 7.04 -7.43
C VAL A 404 -11.68 7.45 -8.49
N ALA A 405 -11.27 8.27 -9.44
CA ALA A 405 -12.15 8.76 -10.49
C ALA A 405 -12.54 7.63 -11.46
N LYS A 406 -13.77 7.62 -11.92
CA LYS A 406 -14.21 6.86 -13.10
C LYS A 406 -13.90 7.61 -14.38
N SER A 407 -14.07 8.93 -14.34
CA SER A 407 -13.71 9.82 -15.46
C SER A 407 -13.34 11.22 -14.95
N CYS A 408 -12.96 12.12 -15.87
CA CYS A 408 -12.71 13.52 -15.57
C CYS A 408 -13.94 14.42 -15.87
N TYR A 409 -15.05 13.86 -16.31
CA TYR A 409 -16.30 14.58 -16.48
C TYR A 409 -16.98 14.71 -15.15
N GLU A 410 -17.80 15.71 -14.97
CA GLU A 410 -18.65 15.95 -13.83
C GLU A 410 -18.08 15.54 -12.43
N LEU A 411 -18.51 16.19 -11.40
CA LEU A 411 -18.04 15.93 -10.04
C LEU A 411 -18.37 14.54 -9.53
N HIS A 412 -19.53 13.99 -9.93
CA HIS A 412 -20.00 12.69 -9.45
C HIS A 412 -19.12 11.53 -9.97
N GLU A 413 -18.62 11.62 -11.20
CA GLU A 413 -17.70 10.61 -11.78
C GLU A 413 -16.25 10.81 -11.31
N ASN A 414 -15.84 12.07 -11.08
CA ASN A 414 -14.48 12.38 -10.64
C ASN A 414 -14.25 12.05 -9.17
N ALA A 415 -15.28 12.17 -8.32
CA ALA A 415 -15.22 11.89 -6.88
C ALA A 415 -14.00 12.56 -6.20
N PRO A 416 -13.88 13.90 -6.22
CA PRO A 416 -12.65 14.62 -5.86
C PRO A 416 -12.49 14.85 -4.34
N ASP A 417 -12.72 13.83 -3.51
CA ASP A 417 -12.54 13.93 -2.05
C ASP A 417 -11.11 14.39 -1.72
N ASN A 418 -11.00 15.29 -0.74
CA ASN A 418 -9.75 15.89 -0.31
C ASN A 418 -8.95 16.56 -1.44
N MET A 419 -9.65 17.27 -2.33
CA MET A 419 -9.06 18.02 -3.44
C MET A 419 -9.79 19.34 -3.65
N LEU A 420 -9.07 20.36 -4.15
CA LEU A 420 -9.67 21.53 -4.77
C LEU A 420 -9.89 21.20 -6.26
N ALA A 421 -11.16 21.07 -6.65
CA ALA A 421 -11.59 20.64 -7.98
C ALA A 421 -12.11 21.82 -8.78
N PHE A 422 -11.47 22.17 -9.90
CA PHE A 422 -11.89 23.20 -10.83
C PHE A 422 -12.81 22.57 -11.89
N TRP A 423 -14.01 23.12 -12.04
CA TRP A 423 -14.95 22.72 -13.09
C TRP A 423 -14.91 23.73 -14.24
N ILE A 424 -14.41 23.29 -15.39
CA ILE A 424 -14.19 24.14 -16.59
C ILE A 424 -14.67 23.33 -17.80
N ASP A 425 -15.60 23.90 -18.56
CA ASP A 425 -16.13 23.33 -19.80
C ASP A 425 -16.59 21.86 -19.69
N GLY A 426 -17.22 21.50 -18.57
CA GLY A 426 -17.73 20.14 -18.32
C GLY A 426 -16.68 19.15 -17.83
N TYR A 427 -15.45 19.59 -17.56
CA TYR A 427 -14.37 18.75 -17.06
C TYR A 427 -13.93 19.18 -15.66
N VAL A 428 -13.48 18.21 -14.88
CA VAL A 428 -12.94 18.40 -13.53
C VAL A 428 -11.41 18.32 -13.57
N TYR A 429 -10.77 19.40 -13.12
CA TYR A 429 -9.32 19.54 -13.03
C TYR A 429 -8.91 19.63 -11.56
N VAL A 430 -7.98 18.76 -11.15
CA VAL A 430 -7.49 18.65 -9.78
C VAL A 430 -5.97 18.73 -9.72
N ARG A 431 -5.39 18.81 -8.54
CA ARG A 431 -3.94 18.75 -8.33
C ARG A 431 -3.38 17.43 -8.86
N ARG A 432 -2.41 17.49 -9.76
CA ARG A 432 -1.73 16.33 -10.37
C ARG A 432 -0.24 16.36 -10.07
N ILE A 433 0.47 17.35 -10.59
CA ILE A 433 1.89 17.58 -10.44
C ILE A 433 2.06 18.90 -9.70
N CYS A 434 2.91 18.93 -8.70
CA CYS A 434 3.30 20.17 -8.04
C CYS A 434 4.58 20.70 -8.67
N GLU A 435 4.63 22.00 -8.94
CA GLU A 435 5.83 22.72 -9.35
C GLU A 435 6.82 22.76 -8.19
N GLU A 436 6.29 23.02 -6.99
CA GLU A 436 7.01 23.05 -5.73
C GLU A 436 6.15 22.44 -4.63
N SER A 437 6.80 21.74 -3.70
CA SER A 437 6.11 21.20 -2.53
C SER A 437 7.07 21.05 -1.36
N LYS A 438 6.55 21.18 -0.14
CA LYS A 438 7.35 21.00 1.09
C LYS A 438 6.49 20.70 2.30
N ILE A 439 7.09 20.02 3.25
CA ILE A 439 6.59 19.95 4.62
C ILE A 439 7.01 21.23 5.33
N THR A 440 6.08 21.84 6.07
CA THR A 440 6.33 22.99 6.93
C THR A 440 6.37 22.55 8.40
N GLU A 441 6.65 23.47 9.30
CA GLU A 441 6.64 23.19 10.74
C GLU A 441 5.29 22.66 11.23
N ASN A 442 4.19 23.19 10.67
CA ASN A 442 2.83 22.92 11.16
C ASN A 442 1.92 22.27 10.10
N GLY A 443 2.46 21.70 9.04
CA GLY A 443 1.66 21.09 7.98
C GLY A 443 2.39 20.97 6.65
N VAL A 444 1.71 21.27 5.55
CA VAL A 444 2.27 21.14 4.19
C VAL A 444 1.94 22.36 3.31
N TRP A 445 2.82 22.63 2.35
CA TRP A 445 2.62 23.65 1.33
C TRP A 445 2.94 23.09 -0.05
N SER A 446 2.19 23.52 -1.07
CA SER A 446 2.43 23.16 -2.47
C SER A 446 2.02 24.29 -3.44
N LYS A 447 2.72 24.36 -4.58
CA LYS A 447 2.39 25.17 -5.74
C LYS A 447 2.12 24.28 -6.94
N TRP A 448 1.00 24.49 -7.60
CA TRP A 448 0.52 23.62 -8.68
C TRP A 448 -0.40 24.36 -9.66
N SER A 449 -0.54 23.80 -10.86
CA SER A 449 -1.37 24.38 -11.93
C SER A 449 -2.35 23.32 -12.43
N PRO A 450 -3.67 23.42 -12.12
CA PRO A 450 -4.69 22.46 -12.57
C PRO A 450 -5.00 22.59 -14.05
N TYR A 451 -4.94 23.82 -14.58
CA TYR A 451 -5.34 24.20 -15.94
C TYR A 451 -4.43 25.31 -16.45
N PRO A 452 -4.16 25.41 -17.78
CA PRO A 452 -3.41 26.54 -18.33
C PRO A 452 -4.01 27.90 -17.91
N GLY A 453 -3.16 28.80 -17.39
CA GLY A 453 -3.59 30.10 -16.87
C GLY A 453 -4.19 30.09 -15.46
N ILE A 454 -4.15 28.95 -14.74
CA ILE A 454 -4.51 28.86 -13.32
C ILE A 454 -3.33 28.34 -12.51
N THR A 455 -2.87 29.11 -11.53
CA THR A 455 -1.85 28.72 -10.56
C THR A 455 -2.43 28.78 -9.16
N VAL A 456 -2.12 27.78 -8.34
CA VAL A 456 -2.61 27.67 -6.96
C VAL A 456 -1.45 27.41 -6.03
N GLU A 457 -1.36 28.18 -4.95
CA GLU A 457 -0.54 27.85 -3.79
C GLU A 457 -1.46 27.40 -2.66
N THR A 458 -1.23 26.19 -2.17
CA THR A 458 -2.05 25.59 -1.12
C THR A 458 -1.21 25.39 0.15
N THR A 459 -1.70 25.93 1.27
CA THR A 459 -1.18 25.62 2.61
C THR A 459 -2.23 24.81 3.36
N ILE A 460 -1.82 23.72 4.00
CA ILE A 460 -2.69 22.89 4.84
C ILE A 460 -2.09 22.80 6.23
N THR A 461 -2.87 23.19 7.23
CA THR A 461 -2.46 23.18 8.65
C THR A 461 -3.45 22.33 9.43
N PRO A 462 -3.05 21.12 9.87
CA PRO A 462 -3.86 20.28 10.76
C PRO A 462 -3.87 20.79 12.20
N ASP A 463 -4.94 20.48 12.90
CA ASP A 463 -5.12 20.69 14.34
C ASP A 463 -6.01 19.59 14.94
N ALA A 464 -6.31 19.66 16.23
CA ALA A 464 -7.02 18.60 16.95
C ALA A 464 -8.45 18.29 16.43
N GLY A 465 -9.08 19.18 15.65
CA GLY A 465 -10.45 18.98 15.14
C GLY A 465 -10.50 18.67 13.64
N GLY A 466 -9.37 18.78 12.94
CA GLY A 466 -9.33 18.62 11.48
C GLY A 466 -8.19 19.40 10.85
N HIS A 467 -8.47 20.19 9.82
CA HIS A 467 -7.43 21.02 9.19
C HIS A 467 -8.00 22.23 8.46
N THR A 468 -7.18 23.27 8.35
CA THR A 468 -7.48 24.46 7.56
C THR A 468 -6.67 24.44 6.26
N ARG A 469 -7.32 24.79 5.17
CA ARG A 469 -6.71 24.95 3.83
C ARG A 469 -6.77 26.41 3.43
N VAL A 470 -5.64 26.97 3.04
CA VAL A 470 -5.53 28.30 2.45
C VAL A 470 -5.06 28.15 1.01
N HIS A 471 -5.85 28.58 0.06
CA HIS A 471 -5.53 28.56 -1.36
C HIS A 471 -5.37 29.97 -1.91
N LYS A 472 -4.15 30.32 -2.34
CA LYS A 472 -3.87 31.53 -3.11
C LYS A 472 -3.96 31.18 -4.59
N ILE A 473 -4.95 31.73 -5.27
CA ILE A 473 -5.29 31.39 -6.65
C ILE A 473 -5.04 32.58 -7.54
N THR A 474 -4.26 32.39 -8.59
CA THR A 474 -4.17 33.37 -9.71
C THR A 474 -4.75 32.70 -10.94
N SER A 475 -5.76 33.33 -11.55
CA SER A 475 -6.49 32.81 -12.70
C SER A 475 -6.58 33.82 -13.82
N GLU A 476 -6.41 33.37 -15.06
CA GLU A 476 -6.65 34.18 -16.28
C GLU A 476 -8.09 34.08 -16.78
N ILE A 477 -8.90 33.20 -16.21
CA ILE A 477 -10.28 32.92 -16.57
C ILE A 477 -11.21 32.93 -15.36
N ASP A 478 -12.48 33.21 -15.58
CA ASP A 478 -13.54 32.94 -14.60
C ASP A 478 -13.91 31.45 -14.63
N CYS A 479 -14.01 30.80 -13.46
CA CYS A 479 -14.41 29.42 -13.36
C CYS A 479 -15.06 29.09 -12.00
N VAL A 480 -15.44 27.86 -11.78
CA VAL A 480 -15.96 27.37 -10.51
C VAL A 480 -14.97 26.38 -9.91
N ALA A 481 -14.73 26.48 -8.61
CA ALA A 481 -13.96 25.51 -7.86
C ALA A 481 -14.77 24.93 -6.69
N TYR A 482 -14.52 23.68 -6.37
CA TYR A 482 -15.10 22.98 -5.24
C TYR A 482 -13.98 22.51 -4.33
N ASP A 483 -13.92 23.01 -3.10
CA ASP A 483 -12.99 22.47 -2.11
C ASP A 483 -13.70 21.39 -1.31
N CYS A 484 -13.25 20.16 -1.51
CA CYS A 484 -13.94 18.94 -1.11
C CYS A 484 -13.32 18.32 0.15
N GLY A 485 -14.18 17.89 1.08
CA GLY A 485 -13.78 17.15 2.28
C GLY A 485 -13.62 15.65 2.06
N PHE A 486 -13.64 14.91 3.15
CA PHE A 486 -13.62 13.45 3.11
C PHE A 486 -14.94 12.86 2.61
N ALA A 487 -14.85 11.74 1.91
CA ALA A 487 -16.02 10.98 1.49
C ALA A 487 -16.62 10.21 2.68
N VAL A 488 -17.90 10.35 2.92
CA VAL A 488 -18.63 9.69 4.01
C VAL A 488 -19.54 8.61 3.44
N SER A 489 -19.49 7.39 4.01
CA SER A 489 -20.32 6.26 3.60
C SER A 489 -21.81 6.53 3.79
N ARG A 490 -22.63 6.16 2.80
CA ARG A 490 -24.10 6.21 2.85
C ARG A 490 -24.72 4.87 3.28
N GLY A 491 -23.91 3.90 3.66
CA GLY A 491 -24.29 2.51 3.82
C GLY A 491 -24.17 1.72 2.52
N ASP A 492 -23.63 0.53 2.61
CA ASP A 492 -23.45 -0.38 1.48
C ASP A 492 -24.60 -1.42 1.44
N PHE A 493 -24.50 -2.42 2.29
CA PHE A 493 -25.51 -3.48 2.45
C PHE A 493 -26.33 -3.32 3.74
N GLU A 494 -25.92 -2.42 4.63
CA GLU A 494 -26.54 -2.14 5.92
C GLU A 494 -26.87 -0.64 6.02
N GLU A 495 -27.89 -0.30 6.76
CA GLU A 495 -28.19 1.08 7.12
C GLU A 495 -27.16 1.58 8.13
N VAL A 496 -26.60 2.77 7.93
CA VAL A 496 -25.54 3.37 8.75
C VAL A 496 -25.99 4.71 9.37
N GLY A 497 -27.29 4.98 9.41
CA GLY A 497 -27.78 6.25 9.96
C GLY A 497 -27.28 7.48 9.21
N PHE A 498 -27.16 7.43 7.87
CA PHE A 498 -26.62 8.52 7.06
C PHE A 498 -27.48 9.79 7.14
N ALA A 499 -26.82 10.92 7.39
CA ALA A 499 -27.42 12.25 7.37
C ALA A 499 -26.55 13.25 6.61
N GLU A 500 -27.17 14.22 5.97
CA GLU A 500 -26.50 15.33 5.31
C GLU A 500 -27.17 16.67 5.61
N LYS A 501 -26.36 17.72 5.65
CA LYS A 501 -26.82 19.09 5.83
C LYS A 501 -26.01 20.02 4.93
N VAL A 502 -26.69 20.93 4.25
CA VAL A 502 -26.09 22.07 3.57
C VAL A 502 -26.68 23.33 4.16
N ASP A 503 -25.84 24.21 4.68
CA ASP A 503 -26.28 25.41 5.39
C ASP A 503 -25.35 26.60 5.08
N GLY A 504 -25.85 27.55 4.30
CA GLY A 504 -25.08 28.72 3.87
C GLY A 504 -23.78 28.34 3.17
N MET A 505 -22.64 28.58 3.82
CA MET A 505 -21.29 28.32 3.29
C MET A 505 -20.69 27.00 3.81
N SER A 506 -21.52 26.12 4.35
CA SER A 506 -21.07 24.85 4.94
C SER A 506 -21.86 23.66 4.39
N ALA A 507 -21.20 22.50 4.30
CA ALA A 507 -21.82 21.22 4.03
C ALA A 507 -21.28 20.16 4.98
N GLN A 508 -22.17 19.28 5.46
CA GLN A 508 -21.84 18.18 6.35
C GLN A 508 -22.45 16.88 5.84
N ALA A 509 -21.67 15.82 5.87
CA ALA A 509 -22.13 14.43 5.74
C ALA A 509 -21.72 13.66 6.98
N SER A 510 -22.62 12.83 7.52
CA SER A 510 -22.37 12.02 8.72
C SER A 510 -23.07 10.68 8.66
N ASN A 511 -22.58 9.74 9.45
CA ASN A 511 -23.23 8.47 9.77
C ASN A 511 -22.91 8.11 11.23
N GLU A 512 -23.32 6.93 11.68
CA GLU A 512 -23.08 6.48 13.06
C GLU A 512 -21.60 6.27 13.43
N PHE A 513 -20.69 6.25 12.46
CA PHE A 513 -19.26 5.97 12.65
C PHE A 513 -18.37 7.19 12.45
N CYS A 514 -18.79 8.15 11.64
CA CYS A 514 -17.96 9.32 11.31
C CYS A 514 -18.78 10.49 10.77
N SER A 515 -18.17 11.67 10.84
CA SER A 515 -18.69 12.87 10.20
C SER A 515 -17.59 13.67 9.51
N CYS A 516 -17.96 14.39 8.43
CA CYS A 516 -17.10 15.37 7.79
C CYS A 516 -17.90 16.63 7.50
N THR A 517 -17.37 17.78 7.96
CA THR A 517 -17.93 19.10 7.71
C THR A 517 -16.91 19.94 6.94
N VAL A 518 -17.34 20.61 5.90
CA VAL A 518 -16.53 21.55 5.12
C VAL A 518 -17.19 22.91 5.16
N SER A 519 -16.45 23.93 5.55
CA SER A 519 -16.96 25.29 5.69
C SER A 519 -16.00 26.32 5.11
N ALA A 520 -16.52 27.31 4.40
CA ALA A 520 -15.72 28.47 4.04
C ALA A 520 -15.47 29.34 5.27
N VAL A 521 -14.23 29.77 5.45
CA VAL A 521 -13.84 30.70 6.51
C VAL A 521 -13.72 32.10 5.91
N LEU A 522 -14.50 33.03 6.40
CA LEU A 522 -14.39 34.44 6.04
C LEU A 522 -13.62 35.13 7.16
N ASP A 523 -12.44 35.66 6.87
CA ASP A 523 -11.72 36.54 7.79
C ASP A 523 -12.31 37.95 7.70
N GLU A 524 -12.57 38.58 8.84
CA GLU A 524 -13.04 39.98 8.92
C GLU A 524 -12.02 40.97 8.30
N ASN A 525 -10.76 40.56 8.19
CA ASN A 525 -9.67 41.35 7.56
C ASN A 525 -9.38 40.94 6.10
N THR A 526 -9.83 39.79 5.65
CA THR A 526 -9.89 39.51 4.23
C THR A 526 -10.99 40.44 3.70
N GLN A 527 -10.58 41.52 3.04
CA GLN A 527 -11.50 42.19 2.15
C GLN A 527 -12.06 41.09 1.24
N VAL A 528 -13.22 40.53 1.62
CA VAL A 528 -14.10 39.85 0.67
C VAL A 528 -14.17 40.86 -0.45
N ASN A 529 -13.36 40.63 -1.50
CA ASN A 529 -13.29 41.56 -2.60
C ASN A 529 -14.73 41.92 -2.92
N GLU A 530 -15.05 43.21 -2.92
CA GLU A 530 -16.36 43.76 -3.31
C GLU A 530 -16.82 43.26 -4.70
N VAL A 531 -16.04 42.35 -5.30
CA VAL A 531 -16.21 41.69 -6.59
C VAL A 531 -16.97 40.37 -6.49
N ALA A 532 -17.20 39.79 -5.30
CA ALA A 532 -17.95 38.55 -5.19
C ALA A 532 -19.46 38.80 -5.15
N ASP A 533 -20.06 39.07 -6.31
CA ASP A 533 -21.53 39.00 -6.49
C ASP A 533 -22.12 37.62 -6.06
N LYS A 534 -21.28 36.65 -5.75
CA LYS A 534 -21.67 35.29 -5.36
C LYS A 534 -20.77 34.79 -4.20
N PRO A 535 -21.30 34.78 -2.97
CA PRO A 535 -20.57 34.20 -1.81
C PRO A 535 -20.30 32.71 -2.03
N PRO A 536 -19.32 32.15 -1.31
CA PRO A 536 -19.13 30.68 -1.26
C PRO A 536 -20.40 29.99 -0.75
N VAL A 537 -20.68 28.81 -1.28
CA VAL A 537 -21.89 28.04 -0.93
C VAL A 537 -21.53 26.61 -0.58
N GLY A 538 -22.08 26.11 0.53
CA GLY A 538 -21.99 24.69 0.86
C GLY A 538 -22.58 23.84 -0.28
N TYR A 539 -21.94 22.73 -0.56
CA TYR A 539 -22.33 21.83 -1.65
C TYR A 539 -22.17 20.37 -1.25
N MET A 540 -23.08 19.51 -1.69
CA MET A 540 -23.00 18.07 -1.44
C MET A 540 -22.87 17.31 -2.75
N ILE A 541 -21.76 16.58 -2.92
CA ILE A 541 -21.51 15.77 -4.11
C ILE A 541 -21.99 14.35 -3.82
N THR A 542 -22.99 13.88 -4.55
CA THR A 542 -23.37 12.46 -4.60
C THR A 542 -22.51 11.79 -5.65
N VAL A 543 -21.51 11.03 -5.24
CA VAL A 543 -20.56 10.42 -6.17
C VAL A 543 -21.09 9.09 -6.70
N ASP A 544 -20.57 8.68 -7.84
CA ASP A 544 -20.88 7.39 -8.43
C ASP A 544 -20.49 6.23 -7.52
N PRO A 545 -21.28 5.15 -7.48
CA PRO A 545 -20.91 3.95 -6.72
C PRO A 545 -19.54 3.41 -7.11
N ASN A 546 -18.86 2.77 -6.17
CA ASN A 546 -17.55 2.11 -6.35
C ASN A 546 -16.41 3.06 -6.73
N THR A 547 -16.47 4.32 -6.30
CA THR A 547 -15.37 5.27 -6.39
C THR A 547 -14.50 5.25 -5.14
N ASN A 548 -15.07 5.24 -3.93
CA ASN A 548 -14.29 5.13 -2.70
C ASN A 548 -13.73 3.72 -2.52
N LEU A 549 -12.52 3.59 -1.98
CA LEU A 549 -11.83 2.29 -1.88
C LEU A 549 -12.31 1.42 -0.72
N LEU A 550 -12.94 1.99 0.33
CA LEU A 550 -13.52 1.24 1.44
C LEU A 550 -15.03 1.07 1.33
N TYR A 551 -15.72 2.03 0.74
CA TYR A 551 -17.19 2.14 0.76
C TYR A 551 -17.75 2.20 -0.64
N THR A 552 -18.75 1.37 -0.94
CA THR A 552 -19.33 1.29 -2.28
C THR A 552 -20.19 2.51 -2.64
N LYS A 553 -20.74 3.22 -1.65
CA LYS A 553 -21.56 4.42 -1.84
C LYS A 553 -21.16 5.50 -0.85
N THR A 554 -20.82 6.68 -1.36
CA THR A 554 -20.43 7.82 -0.52
C THR A 554 -21.05 9.12 -0.99
N LYS A 555 -21.00 10.14 -0.11
CA LYS A 555 -21.15 11.54 -0.44
C LYS A 555 -19.95 12.34 0.04
N ILE A 556 -19.65 13.44 -0.66
CA ILE A 556 -18.53 14.32 -0.35
C ILE A 556 -19.09 15.69 -0.04
N PRO A 557 -18.95 16.19 1.21
CA PRO A 557 -19.24 17.58 1.53
C PRO A 557 -18.17 18.50 0.92
N ALA A 558 -18.57 19.65 0.41
CA ALA A 558 -17.70 20.60 -0.27
C ALA A 558 -18.17 22.05 -0.07
N VAL A 559 -17.30 23.00 -0.37
CA VAL A 559 -17.67 24.39 -0.56
C VAL A 559 -17.42 24.77 -2.03
N LYS A 560 -18.43 25.35 -2.66
CA LYS A 560 -18.37 25.87 -4.02
C LYS A 560 -17.93 27.33 -3.99
N TYR A 561 -16.87 27.66 -4.73
CA TYR A 561 -16.31 28.97 -4.90
C TYR A 561 -16.45 29.45 -6.38
N HIS A 562 -16.72 30.72 -6.57
CA HIS A 562 -16.62 31.39 -7.88
C HIS A 562 -15.24 32.02 -7.99
N ILE A 563 -14.38 31.48 -8.83
CA ILE A 563 -13.03 31.97 -9.09
C ILE A 563 -13.10 33.00 -10.20
N ARG A 564 -12.64 34.23 -9.94
CA ARG A 564 -12.57 35.32 -10.90
C ARG A 564 -11.19 35.42 -11.51
N LYS A 565 -11.12 35.98 -12.70
CA LYS A 565 -9.85 36.39 -13.29
C LYS A 565 -9.12 37.36 -12.36
N GLY A 566 -7.83 37.09 -12.12
CA GLY A 566 -6.99 37.83 -11.16
C GLY A 566 -6.51 36.95 -10.01
N SER A 567 -6.00 37.60 -8.95
CA SER A 567 -5.50 36.91 -7.76
C SER A 567 -6.53 37.00 -6.62
N GLN A 568 -6.73 35.91 -5.92
CA GLN A 568 -7.66 35.80 -4.80
C GLN A 568 -7.19 34.71 -3.80
N GLU A 569 -7.66 34.81 -2.57
CA GLU A 569 -7.43 33.82 -1.54
C GLU A 569 -8.77 33.25 -1.08
N ILE A 570 -8.84 31.93 -0.95
CA ILE A 570 -9.96 31.22 -0.33
C ILE A 570 -9.45 30.40 0.85
N VAL A 571 -10.23 30.35 1.92
CA VAL A 571 -9.92 29.61 3.12
C VAL A 571 -11.05 28.64 3.43
N THR A 572 -10.70 27.38 3.59
CA THR A 572 -11.66 26.31 3.88
C THR A 572 -11.25 25.57 5.15
N ARG A 573 -12.20 25.37 6.05
CA ARG A 573 -12.08 24.48 7.20
C ARG A 573 -12.67 23.13 6.87
N VAL A 574 -11.94 22.07 7.19
CA VAL A 574 -12.42 20.67 7.10
C VAL A 574 -12.32 20.05 8.49
N ASP A 575 -13.46 19.78 9.10
CA ASP A 575 -13.57 19.04 10.36
C ASP A 575 -13.94 17.60 10.04
N ALA A 576 -13.21 16.66 10.62
CA ALA A 576 -13.39 15.24 10.40
C ALA A 576 -13.34 14.52 11.75
N GLU A 577 -14.40 13.81 12.06
CA GLU A 577 -14.57 13.12 13.35
C GLU A 577 -14.90 11.65 13.11
N VAL A 578 -14.26 10.77 13.85
CA VAL A 578 -14.57 9.34 13.94
C VAL A 578 -15.13 9.07 15.33
N ILE A 579 -16.34 8.50 15.39
CA ILE A 579 -17.15 8.29 16.59
C ILE A 579 -16.79 6.98 17.28
#